data_27cd9104bcedeec1beb6d58a43e4626c
#
_entry.id   27cd9104bcedeec1beb6d58a43e4626c
#
_cell.length_a   1.000
_cell.length_b   1.000
_cell.length_c   1.000
_cell.angle_alpha   90.00
_cell.angle_beta   90.00
_cell.angle_gamma   90.00
#
_symmetry.space_group_name_H-M   'P 1'
#
loop_
_entity.id
_entity.type
_entity.pdbx_description
1 polymer ?
#
loop_
_entity_poly.entity_id
_entity_poly.type
_entity_poly.pdbx_seq_one_letter_code
_entity_poly.pdbx_strand_id
1 'polypeptide(L)'
;WTPGASWRTPEGPGSSIADRGDHPVVHVAFEDVEAYAAWAGEELPTEAEWEYAARGGLDGAVFTWGDEATPGGEYHANFWQGDFPWRNSEADGFTRTAPVGSFPPNGFGLYDMAGNVWEWTADWYSDRHPDDAEKPCCVPTNPRGPAIEASFDPAQPQFRVPRKVIKGGSFLCADNYCQRYRPAARRPQMIDTGMSHIGFRTMRRGATNPEPEQ
;
A
#
# COMPACT_ATOMS: atom_id res chain seq x y z
N TRP A 1 -0.79 1.95 -20.77
CA TRP A 1 -1.13 0.54 -21.00
C TRP A 1 -0.04 -0.14 -21.81
N THR A 2 0.54 -1.24 -21.27
CA THR A 2 1.60 -2.02 -21.93
C THR A 2 1.08 -3.44 -22.14
N PRO A 3 0.67 -3.82 -23.35
CA PRO A 3 0.21 -5.17 -23.64
C PRO A 3 1.29 -6.21 -23.28
N GLY A 4 0.88 -7.30 -22.60
CA GLY A 4 1.79 -8.36 -22.20
C GLY A 4 2.64 -8.06 -20.97
N ALA A 5 2.42 -6.91 -20.28
CA ALA A 5 3.01 -6.68 -18.97
C ALA A 5 2.39 -7.63 -17.94
N SER A 6 3.23 -8.20 -17.10
CA SER A 6 2.88 -9.12 -16.02
C SER A 6 3.93 -9.05 -14.90
N TRP A 7 3.72 -9.76 -13.83
CA TRP A 7 4.72 -9.83 -12.77
C TRP A 7 6.06 -10.45 -13.25
N ARG A 8 6.07 -11.29 -14.29
CA ARG A 8 7.29 -11.85 -14.89
C ARG A 8 7.96 -10.92 -15.91
N THR A 9 7.16 -10.07 -16.53
CA THR A 9 7.57 -9.12 -17.58
C THR A 9 7.02 -7.72 -17.25
N PRO A 10 7.50 -7.07 -16.16
CA PRO A 10 6.82 -5.90 -15.59
C PRO A 10 6.79 -4.69 -16.52
N GLU A 11 7.66 -4.61 -17.51
CA GLU A 11 7.71 -3.55 -18.51
C GLU A 11 7.20 -4.00 -19.88
N GLY A 12 6.53 -5.16 -19.93
CA GLY A 12 6.02 -5.77 -21.15
C GLY A 12 6.95 -6.81 -21.75
N PRO A 13 6.63 -7.31 -22.95
CA PRO A 13 7.39 -8.34 -23.63
C PRO A 13 8.88 -7.94 -23.79
N GLY A 14 9.77 -8.87 -23.45
CA GLY A 14 11.21 -8.64 -23.50
C GLY A 14 11.83 -8.12 -22.18
N SER A 15 11.02 -7.66 -21.23
CA SER A 15 11.51 -7.39 -19.88
C SER A 15 11.59 -8.68 -19.04
N SER A 16 12.34 -8.63 -17.93
CA SER A 16 12.60 -9.78 -17.06
C SER A 16 12.66 -9.32 -15.60
N ILE A 17 12.46 -10.24 -14.68
CA ILE A 17 12.68 -10.07 -13.23
C ILE A 17 13.97 -10.73 -12.75
N ALA A 18 14.80 -11.24 -13.65
CA ALA A 18 16.01 -12.00 -13.30
C ALA A 18 17.00 -11.21 -12.45
N ASP A 19 17.02 -9.89 -12.60
CA ASP A 19 17.86 -8.92 -11.88
C ASP A 19 17.09 -8.13 -10.80
N ARG A 20 15.88 -8.55 -10.45
CA ARG A 20 14.95 -7.85 -9.53
C ARG A 20 14.47 -8.73 -8.39
N GLY A 21 15.29 -9.68 -7.96
CA GLY A 21 14.92 -10.60 -6.88
C GLY A 21 14.68 -9.91 -5.52
N ASP A 22 15.18 -8.70 -5.36
CA ASP A 22 15.06 -7.83 -4.19
C ASP A 22 14.05 -6.68 -4.38
N HIS A 23 13.35 -6.61 -5.52
CA HIS A 23 12.29 -5.64 -5.76
C HIS A 23 10.91 -6.18 -5.35
N PRO A 24 9.95 -5.30 -5.00
CA PRO A 24 8.59 -5.73 -4.76
C PRO A 24 7.98 -6.32 -6.04
N VAL A 25 7.19 -7.38 -5.88
CA VAL A 25 6.37 -7.89 -6.98
C VAL A 25 5.32 -6.86 -7.37
N VAL A 26 5.06 -6.73 -8.67
CA VAL A 26 4.05 -5.83 -9.23
C VAL A 26 3.16 -6.56 -10.25
N HIS A 27 2.12 -5.89 -10.76
CA HIS A 27 1.13 -6.48 -11.68
C HIS A 27 0.38 -7.68 -11.09
N VAL A 28 0.16 -7.69 -9.78
CA VAL A 28 -0.62 -8.70 -9.09
C VAL A 28 -2.02 -8.17 -8.78
N ALA A 29 -3.05 -8.92 -9.14
CA ALA A 29 -4.43 -8.68 -8.75
C ALA A 29 -4.66 -9.18 -7.31
N PHE A 30 -5.79 -8.82 -6.70
CA PHE A 30 -6.07 -9.20 -5.32
C PHE A 30 -6.15 -10.72 -5.13
N GLU A 31 -6.72 -11.45 -6.11
CA GLU A 31 -6.78 -12.92 -6.10
C GLU A 31 -5.40 -13.58 -6.08
N ASP A 32 -4.44 -13.03 -6.83
CA ASP A 32 -3.06 -13.52 -6.83
C ASP A 32 -2.43 -13.40 -5.44
N VAL A 33 -2.71 -12.27 -4.78
CA VAL A 33 -2.17 -11.96 -3.46
C VAL A 33 -2.80 -12.83 -2.37
N GLU A 34 -4.11 -13.07 -2.42
CA GLU A 34 -4.80 -14.00 -1.53
C GLU A 34 -4.26 -15.43 -1.69
N ALA A 35 -4.05 -15.87 -2.94
CA ALA A 35 -3.50 -17.20 -3.22
C ALA A 35 -2.08 -17.34 -2.67
N TYR A 36 -1.24 -16.31 -2.82
CA TYR A 36 0.10 -16.30 -2.25
C TYR A 36 0.08 -16.35 -0.72
N ALA A 37 -0.72 -15.49 -0.07
CA ALA A 37 -0.83 -15.46 1.38
C ALA A 37 -1.26 -16.81 1.95
N ALA A 38 -2.28 -17.43 1.34
CA ALA A 38 -2.75 -18.75 1.71
C ALA A 38 -1.66 -19.84 1.56
N TRP A 39 -0.91 -19.80 0.45
CA TRP A 39 0.21 -20.73 0.22
C TRP A 39 1.34 -20.54 1.25
N ALA A 40 1.65 -19.30 1.61
CA ALA A 40 2.69 -18.97 2.59
C ALA A 40 2.26 -19.23 4.04
N GLY A 41 0.98 -19.52 4.30
CA GLY A 41 0.42 -19.60 5.66
C GLY A 41 0.42 -18.25 6.37
N GLU A 42 0.19 -17.20 5.63
CA GLU A 42 0.20 -15.78 6.06
C GLU A 42 -1.13 -15.12 5.70
N GLU A 43 -1.34 -13.90 6.14
CA GLU A 43 -2.53 -13.10 5.89
C GLU A 43 -2.15 -11.71 5.36
N LEU A 44 -3.11 -11.06 4.70
CA LEU A 44 -2.99 -9.63 4.41
C LEU A 44 -3.35 -8.81 5.65
N PRO A 45 -2.64 -7.71 5.91
CA PRO A 45 -3.03 -6.79 6.96
C PRO A 45 -4.39 -6.15 6.62
N THR A 46 -5.20 -5.89 7.62
CA THR A 46 -6.31 -4.94 7.50
C THR A 46 -5.77 -3.53 7.22
N GLU A 47 -6.61 -2.62 6.76
CA GLU A 47 -6.22 -1.23 6.58
C GLU A 47 -5.68 -0.61 7.88
N ALA A 48 -6.35 -0.86 9.00
CA ALA A 48 -5.95 -0.34 10.30
C ALA A 48 -4.62 -0.94 10.80
N GLU A 49 -4.41 -2.24 10.63
CA GLU A 49 -3.14 -2.90 10.97
C GLU A 49 -1.99 -2.36 10.13
N TRP A 50 -2.25 -2.17 8.83
CA TRP A 50 -1.27 -1.58 7.92
C TRP A 50 -0.89 -0.16 8.34
N GLU A 51 -1.90 0.70 8.62
CA GLU A 51 -1.65 2.09 9.04
C GLU A 51 -0.93 2.17 10.38
N TYR A 52 -1.33 1.35 11.36
CA TYR A 52 -0.64 1.26 12.63
C TYR A 52 0.84 0.88 12.45
N ALA A 53 1.11 -0.13 11.63
CA ALA A 53 2.46 -0.56 11.28
C ALA A 53 3.25 0.57 10.58
N ALA A 54 2.62 1.29 9.64
CA ALA A 54 3.24 2.40 8.92
C ALA A 54 3.60 3.58 9.82
N ARG A 55 2.80 3.86 10.84
CA ARG A 55 3.08 4.95 11.78
C ARG A 55 4.32 4.69 12.65
N GLY A 56 4.71 3.43 12.83
CA GLY A 56 5.96 3.10 13.52
C GLY A 56 6.09 3.64 14.94
N GLY A 57 4.95 3.85 15.64
CA GLY A 57 4.88 4.43 16.98
C GLY A 57 4.78 5.96 17.01
N LEU A 58 4.78 6.64 15.86
CA LEU A 58 4.56 8.09 15.79
C LEU A 58 3.07 8.41 15.87
N ASP A 59 2.68 9.30 16.78
CA ASP A 59 1.32 9.78 16.92
C ASP A 59 1.11 11.04 16.07
N GLY A 60 0.14 10.99 15.16
CA GLY A 60 -0.28 12.13 14.34
C GLY A 60 0.71 12.64 13.30
N ALA A 61 1.88 12.03 13.15
CA ALA A 61 2.90 12.45 12.19
C ALA A 61 2.41 12.39 10.74
N VAL A 62 2.89 13.33 9.91
CA VAL A 62 2.51 13.43 8.50
C VAL A 62 3.01 12.25 7.69
N PHE A 63 4.25 11.83 7.93
CA PHE A 63 4.92 10.72 7.22
C PHE A 63 5.28 9.59 8.19
N THR A 64 5.72 8.47 7.64
CA THR A 64 6.18 7.31 8.44
C THR A 64 7.47 7.57 9.22
N TRP A 65 8.15 8.67 8.96
CA TRP A 65 9.40 9.10 9.58
C TRP A 65 9.28 10.43 10.37
N GLY A 66 8.11 11.09 10.38
CA GLY A 66 7.89 12.35 11.08
C GLY A 66 7.13 13.37 10.24
N ASP A 67 7.35 14.66 10.49
CA ASP A 67 6.59 15.75 9.85
C ASP A 67 7.33 16.44 8.70
N GLU A 68 8.63 16.30 8.62
CA GLU A 68 9.45 16.89 7.57
C GLU A 68 9.52 15.95 6.35
N ALA A 69 9.22 16.46 5.15
CA ALA A 69 9.17 15.64 3.93
C ALA A 69 10.54 15.04 3.57
N THR A 70 11.60 15.81 3.73
CA THR A 70 12.99 15.43 3.44
C THR A 70 13.91 15.85 4.60
N PRO A 71 13.91 15.10 5.72
CA PRO A 71 14.74 15.44 6.88
C PRO A 71 16.22 15.52 6.50
N GLY A 72 16.84 16.65 6.82
CA GLY A 72 18.23 16.88 6.45
C GLY A 72 18.50 16.95 4.93
N GLY A 73 17.46 17.05 4.12
CA GLY A 73 17.54 17.04 2.65
C GLY A 73 17.59 15.64 2.04
N GLU A 74 17.39 14.58 2.84
CA GLU A 74 17.44 13.19 2.40
C GLU A 74 16.02 12.64 2.14
N TYR A 75 15.89 11.79 1.12
CA TYR A 75 14.64 11.06 0.84
C TYR A 75 14.55 9.84 1.74
N HIS A 76 13.36 9.62 2.31
CA HIS A 76 13.07 8.49 3.20
C HIS A 76 12.12 7.46 2.57
N ALA A 77 11.77 7.65 1.31
CA ALA A 77 10.94 6.72 0.54
C ALA A 77 11.12 6.95 -0.96
N ASN A 78 10.80 5.95 -1.75
CA ASN A 78 10.79 6.04 -3.21
C ASN A 78 9.45 6.63 -3.69
N PHE A 79 9.47 7.87 -4.16
CA PHE A 79 8.32 8.55 -4.76
C PHE A 79 8.78 9.51 -5.85
N TRP A 80 7.85 10.04 -6.65
CA TRP A 80 8.17 10.92 -7.76
C TRP A 80 8.65 12.30 -7.29
N GLN A 81 9.80 12.77 -7.82
CA GLN A 81 10.34 14.10 -7.54
C GLN A 81 10.32 14.96 -8.81
N GLY A 82 9.65 16.11 -8.73
CA GLY A 82 9.51 17.05 -9.83
C GLY A 82 8.12 17.07 -10.46
N ASP A 83 8.00 17.54 -11.68
CA ASP A 83 6.72 17.84 -12.33
C ASP A 83 6.04 16.58 -12.87
N PHE A 84 5.13 16.01 -12.09
CA PHE A 84 4.36 14.84 -12.51
C PHE A 84 3.33 15.19 -13.62
N PRO A 85 3.21 14.40 -14.70
CA PRO A 85 3.93 13.17 -15.04
C PRO A 85 5.09 13.41 -16.04
N TRP A 86 5.56 14.63 -16.18
CA TRP A 86 6.44 15.04 -17.28
C TRP A 86 7.92 14.88 -16.98
N ARG A 87 8.29 15.11 -15.74
CA ARG A 87 9.71 15.10 -15.34
C ARG A 87 9.89 14.53 -13.96
N ASN A 88 10.52 13.35 -13.87
CA ASN A 88 11.09 12.84 -12.65
C ASN A 88 12.56 13.24 -12.58
N SER A 89 13.00 13.87 -11.49
CA SER A 89 14.41 14.20 -11.27
C SER A 89 15.23 13.03 -10.73
N GLU A 90 14.54 11.96 -10.29
CA GLU A 90 15.18 10.77 -9.71
C GLU A 90 16.10 11.10 -8.54
N ALA A 91 15.75 12.12 -7.76
CA ALA A 91 16.61 12.61 -6.68
C ALA A 91 16.67 11.63 -5.50
N ASP A 92 15.74 10.68 -5.41
CA ASP A 92 15.77 9.54 -4.49
C ASP A 92 16.62 8.35 -5.02
N GLY A 93 17.12 8.45 -6.26
CA GLY A 93 17.96 7.44 -6.91
C GLY A 93 17.21 6.44 -7.79
N PHE A 94 15.89 6.54 -7.92
CA PHE A 94 15.08 5.53 -8.61
C PHE A 94 14.07 6.12 -9.59
N THR A 95 13.95 5.50 -10.78
CA THR A 95 12.94 5.85 -11.79
C THR A 95 11.61 5.14 -11.54
N ARG A 96 11.69 3.90 -11.04
CA ARG A 96 10.57 2.98 -10.80
C ARG A 96 10.69 2.35 -9.42
N THR A 97 10.37 1.06 -9.28
CA THR A 97 10.55 0.36 -8.01
C THR A 97 12.02 0.37 -7.58
N ALA A 98 12.24 0.54 -6.28
CA ALA A 98 13.54 0.36 -5.63
C ALA A 98 13.65 -1.06 -5.06
N PRO A 99 14.86 -1.60 -4.87
CA PRO A 99 15.08 -2.75 -4.01
C PRO A 99 14.48 -2.53 -2.62
N VAL A 100 13.87 -3.54 -2.04
CA VAL A 100 13.28 -3.42 -0.70
C VAL A 100 14.36 -3.07 0.33
N GLY A 101 14.03 -2.18 1.27
CA GLY A 101 14.98 -1.74 2.28
C GLY A 101 16.00 -0.71 1.80
N SER A 102 15.82 -0.09 0.64
CA SER A 102 16.69 0.98 0.14
C SER A 102 16.63 2.26 0.99
N PHE A 103 15.59 2.44 1.77
CA PHE A 103 15.36 3.60 2.64
C PHE A 103 15.34 3.19 4.11
N PRO A 104 15.52 4.15 5.04
CA PRO A 104 15.49 3.84 6.46
C PRO A 104 14.15 3.21 6.91
N PRO A 105 14.18 2.26 7.86
CA PRO A 105 12.97 1.69 8.43
C PRO A 105 12.26 2.71 9.33
N ASN A 106 10.96 2.51 9.55
CA ASN A 106 10.22 3.26 10.56
C ASN A 106 10.55 2.80 12.00
N GLY A 107 9.92 3.41 13.00
CA GLY A 107 10.17 3.13 14.42
C GLY A 107 9.85 1.70 14.87
N PHE A 108 9.12 0.90 14.07
CA PHE A 108 8.89 -0.53 14.30
C PHE A 108 9.87 -1.43 13.51
N GLY A 109 10.85 -0.85 12.82
CA GLY A 109 11.80 -1.59 12.01
C GLY A 109 11.24 -2.07 10.66
N LEU A 110 10.13 -1.50 10.19
CA LEU A 110 9.50 -1.86 8.93
C LEU A 110 9.98 -0.94 7.81
N TYR A 111 10.38 -1.54 6.71
CA TYR A 111 10.84 -0.85 5.50
C TYR A 111 9.70 -0.61 4.52
N ASP A 112 9.87 0.40 3.66
CA ASP A 112 9.01 0.70 2.51
C ASP A 112 7.51 0.88 2.85
N MET A 113 7.22 1.36 4.08
CA MET A 113 5.85 1.69 4.50
C MET A 113 5.32 2.98 3.85
N ALA A 114 6.10 3.59 2.97
CA ALA A 114 5.75 4.75 2.17
C ALA A 114 6.45 4.68 0.82
N GLY A 115 5.75 5.00 -0.27
CA GLY A 115 6.33 4.97 -1.62
C GLY A 115 6.56 3.54 -2.14
N ASN A 116 7.48 3.39 -3.07
CA ASN A 116 7.83 2.20 -3.81
C ASN A 116 6.64 1.61 -4.58
N VAL A 117 5.79 0.81 -3.94
CA VAL A 117 4.54 0.29 -4.52
C VAL A 117 3.37 0.46 -3.58
N TRP A 118 2.17 0.67 -4.11
CA TRP A 118 0.94 0.51 -3.37
C TRP A 118 0.83 -0.92 -2.86
N GLU A 119 0.23 -1.09 -1.70
CA GLU A 119 0.07 -2.40 -1.08
C GLU A 119 -1.40 -2.74 -0.83
N TRP A 120 -1.80 -3.92 -1.27
CA TRP A 120 -3.12 -4.47 -1.01
C TRP A 120 -3.35 -4.70 0.48
N THR A 121 -4.56 -4.36 0.94
CA THR A 121 -5.04 -4.70 2.29
C THR A 121 -6.29 -5.58 2.23
N ALA A 122 -6.63 -6.22 3.35
CA ALA A 122 -7.76 -7.13 3.43
C ALA A 122 -9.13 -6.45 3.35
N ASP A 123 -9.21 -5.14 3.63
CA ASP A 123 -10.48 -4.44 3.78
C ASP A 123 -11.11 -4.02 2.45
N TRP A 124 -12.44 -4.11 2.39
CA TRP A 124 -13.22 -3.49 1.32
C TRP A 124 -13.20 -1.98 1.45
N TYR A 125 -13.22 -1.29 0.31
CA TYR A 125 -13.18 0.16 0.28
C TYR A 125 -14.59 0.77 0.35
N SER A 126 -14.73 1.83 1.14
CA SER A 126 -15.79 2.83 1.02
C SER A 126 -15.21 4.22 1.20
N ASP A 127 -15.93 5.25 0.71
CA ASP A 127 -15.45 6.64 0.78
C ASP A 127 -15.33 7.15 2.22
N ARG A 128 -16.05 6.54 3.17
CA ARG A 128 -15.99 6.83 4.60
C ARG A 128 -15.83 5.53 5.38
N HIS A 129 -15.16 5.61 6.52
CA HIS A 129 -15.17 4.49 7.45
C HIS A 129 -16.58 4.31 8.03
N PRO A 130 -17.07 3.07 8.12
CA PRO A 130 -18.42 2.80 8.64
C PRO A 130 -18.67 3.40 10.03
N ASP A 131 -17.65 3.38 10.88
CA ASP A 131 -17.73 3.82 12.28
C ASP A 131 -17.65 5.35 12.46
N ASP A 132 -17.20 6.09 11.44
CA ASP A 132 -17.09 7.56 11.47
C ASP A 132 -18.46 8.25 11.55
N ALA A 133 -19.51 7.56 11.12
CA ALA A 133 -20.85 8.12 11.03
C ALA A 133 -21.64 8.06 12.36
N GLU A 134 -21.34 7.10 13.24
CA GLU A 134 -22.18 6.79 14.38
C GLU A 134 -21.66 7.30 15.73
N LYS A 135 -20.36 7.38 15.91
CA LYS A 135 -19.75 7.80 17.20
C LYS A 135 -18.39 8.51 17.00
N PRO A 136 -18.36 9.78 16.64
CA PRO A 136 -17.10 10.51 16.41
C PRO A 136 -16.19 10.66 17.64
N CYS A 137 -16.68 10.30 18.83
CA CYS A 137 -15.92 10.38 20.07
C CYS A 137 -15.23 9.07 20.52
N CYS A 138 -15.46 7.96 19.78
CA CYS A 138 -14.95 6.65 20.21
C CYS A 138 -13.99 6.09 19.17
N VAL A 139 -12.82 5.69 19.64
CA VAL A 139 -11.89 4.91 18.80
C VAL A 139 -12.47 3.50 18.63
N PRO A 140 -12.75 3.06 17.40
CA PRO A 140 -13.29 1.72 17.18
C PRO A 140 -12.29 0.65 17.57
N THR A 141 -12.74 -0.41 18.18
CA THR A 141 -11.92 -1.58 18.50
C THR A 141 -11.90 -2.53 17.30
N ASN A 142 -10.71 -2.87 16.80
CA ASN A 142 -10.50 -3.74 15.66
C ASN A 142 -11.34 -3.32 14.44
N PRO A 143 -11.15 -2.08 13.93
CA PRO A 143 -11.95 -1.55 12.84
C PRO A 143 -11.80 -2.41 11.59
N ARG A 144 -12.92 -2.58 10.86
CA ARG A 144 -12.96 -3.32 9.60
C ARG A 144 -13.60 -2.46 8.52
N GLY A 145 -13.24 -2.76 7.28
CA GLY A 145 -13.91 -2.18 6.12
C GLY A 145 -15.41 -2.55 6.05
N PRO A 146 -16.16 -1.91 5.16
CA PRO A 146 -17.57 -2.20 4.95
C PRO A 146 -17.80 -3.60 4.36
N ALA A 147 -19.07 -3.98 4.20
CA ALA A 147 -19.43 -5.14 3.41
C ALA A 147 -19.09 -4.91 1.92
N ILE A 148 -18.88 -5.99 1.18
CA ILE A 148 -18.48 -5.98 -0.24
C ILE A 148 -19.45 -5.14 -1.10
N GLU A 149 -20.74 -5.15 -0.77
CA GLU A 149 -21.78 -4.42 -1.51
C GLU A 149 -21.57 -2.90 -1.52
N ALA A 150 -20.93 -2.37 -0.50
CA ALA A 150 -20.59 -0.95 -0.39
C ALA A 150 -19.29 -0.56 -1.11
N SER A 151 -18.54 -1.53 -1.64
CA SER A 151 -17.24 -1.31 -2.23
C SER A 151 -17.25 -1.06 -3.75
N PHE A 152 -18.39 -1.23 -4.40
CA PHE A 152 -18.55 -0.93 -5.83
C PHE A 152 -18.46 0.57 -6.08
N ASP A 153 -17.96 0.94 -7.27
CA ASP A 153 -17.87 2.34 -7.66
C ASP A 153 -19.24 2.89 -8.09
N PRO A 154 -19.84 3.81 -7.32
CA PRO A 154 -21.14 4.38 -7.69
C PRO A 154 -21.03 5.30 -8.93
N ALA A 155 -19.84 5.82 -9.25
CA ALA A 155 -19.61 6.63 -10.44
C ALA A 155 -19.47 5.78 -11.71
N GLN A 156 -19.26 4.48 -11.58
CA GLN A 156 -19.06 3.54 -12.68
C GLN A 156 -19.96 2.28 -12.52
N PRO A 157 -21.28 2.43 -12.49
CA PRO A 157 -22.21 1.34 -12.17
C PRO A 157 -22.19 0.20 -13.19
N GLN A 158 -21.66 0.43 -14.39
CA GLN A 158 -21.46 -0.56 -15.43
C GLN A 158 -20.33 -1.57 -15.12
N PHE A 159 -19.37 -1.18 -14.28
CA PHE A 159 -18.28 -2.06 -13.84
C PHE A 159 -18.62 -2.59 -12.44
N ARG A 160 -19.14 -3.80 -12.39
CA ARG A 160 -19.50 -4.44 -11.11
C ARG A 160 -18.30 -5.21 -10.55
N VAL A 161 -17.17 -4.53 -10.40
CA VAL A 161 -15.97 -5.06 -9.76
C VAL A 161 -15.82 -4.39 -8.40
N PRO A 162 -15.82 -5.14 -7.29
CA PRO A 162 -15.65 -4.58 -5.96
C PRO A 162 -14.21 -4.07 -5.79
N ARG A 163 -14.02 -3.16 -4.83
CA ARG A 163 -12.73 -2.52 -4.60
C ARG A 163 -12.22 -2.79 -3.19
N LYS A 164 -10.95 -3.13 -3.10
CA LYS A 164 -10.19 -3.19 -1.85
C LYS A 164 -9.47 -1.88 -1.58
N VAL A 165 -9.05 -1.69 -0.35
CA VAL A 165 -8.15 -0.59 0.02
C VAL A 165 -6.72 -0.94 -0.35
N ILE A 166 -6.01 0.00 -0.98
CA ILE A 166 -4.56 -0.02 -1.11
C ILE A 166 -3.95 1.14 -0.35
N LYS A 167 -2.76 0.93 0.23
CA LYS A 167 -2.06 1.83 1.14
C LYS A 167 -0.63 2.11 0.67
N GLY A 168 0.01 3.13 1.24
CA GLY A 168 1.44 3.42 1.14
C GLY A 168 1.88 4.32 0.01
N GLY A 169 1.07 4.50 -1.03
CA GLY A 169 1.53 5.23 -2.22
C GLY A 169 2.51 4.42 -3.05
N SER A 170 3.15 5.05 -4.02
CA SER A 170 4.12 4.40 -4.90
C SER A 170 5.13 5.39 -5.48
N PHE A 171 6.08 4.89 -6.23
CA PHE A 171 7.04 5.71 -6.99
C PHE A 171 6.38 6.70 -7.99
N LEU A 172 5.08 6.58 -8.26
CA LEU A 172 4.32 7.52 -9.09
C LEU A 172 3.60 8.61 -8.28
N CYS A 173 3.70 8.62 -6.96
CA CYS A 173 3.12 9.66 -6.12
C CYS A 173 4.06 10.86 -6.03
N ALA A 174 3.59 12.03 -6.42
CA ALA A 174 4.35 13.26 -6.42
C ALA A 174 3.76 14.31 -5.47
N ASP A 175 4.60 15.15 -4.89
CA ASP A 175 4.19 16.23 -3.98
C ASP A 175 3.18 17.20 -4.63
N ASN A 176 3.41 17.53 -5.90
CA ASN A 176 2.58 18.43 -6.65
C ASN A 176 1.32 17.82 -7.28
N TYR A 177 1.10 16.51 -7.09
CA TYR A 177 -0.04 15.79 -7.64
C TYR A 177 -0.82 15.00 -6.59
N CYS A 178 -0.14 14.14 -5.83
CA CYS A 178 -0.78 13.35 -4.77
C CYS A 178 0.25 12.94 -3.72
N GLN A 179 0.09 13.35 -2.48
CA GLN A 179 0.92 12.94 -1.35
C GLN A 179 0.35 11.67 -0.70
N ARG A 180 0.08 10.63 -1.48
CA ARG A 180 -0.60 9.41 -1.00
C ARG A 180 0.33 8.40 -0.33
N TYR A 181 1.62 8.71 -0.22
CA TYR A 181 2.60 7.98 0.58
C TYR A 181 2.54 8.32 2.09
N ARG A 182 1.57 9.13 2.52
CA ARG A 182 1.29 9.37 3.95
C ARG A 182 0.53 8.19 4.56
N PRO A 183 0.77 7.81 5.84
CA PRO A 183 0.13 6.66 6.48
C PRO A 183 -1.40 6.68 6.41
N ALA A 184 -2.02 7.85 6.61
CA ALA A 184 -3.47 8.00 6.58
C ALA A 184 -4.08 7.92 5.16
N ALA A 185 -3.26 8.04 4.10
CA ALA A 185 -3.77 7.99 2.73
C ALA A 185 -4.26 6.60 2.37
N ARG A 186 -5.39 6.55 1.67
CA ARG A 186 -6.04 5.32 1.20
C ARG A 186 -6.55 5.51 -0.22
N ARG A 187 -6.64 4.43 -0.98
CA ARG A 187 -7.17 4.47 -2.34
C ARG A 187 -8.00 3.22 -2.64
N PRO A 188 -9.11 3.34 -3.40
CA PRO A 188 -9.80 2.19 -3.95
C PRO A 188 -9.01 1.57 -5.10
N GLN A 189 -9.00 0.24 -5.16
CA GLN A 189 -8.49 -0.52 -6.28
C GLN A 189 -9.41 -1.69 -6.60
N MET A 190 -9.81 -1.82 -7.86
CA MET A 190 -10.59 -2.97 -8.35
C MET A 190 -9.77 -4.25 -8.17
N ILE A 191 -10.40 -5.30 -7.64
CA ILE A 191 -9.71 -6.54 -7.25
C ILE A 191 -9.12 -7.34 -8.42
N ASP A 192 -9.63 -7.14 -9.62
CA ASP A 192 -9.25 -7.85 -10.85
C ASP A 192 -8.10 -7.18 -11.61
N THR A 193 -7.55 -6.10 -11.08
CA THR A 193 -6.61 -5.25 -11.82
C THR A 193 -5.29 -5.08 -11.09
N GLY A 194 -4.23 -5.70 -11.62
CA GLY A 194 -2.85 -5.43 -11.23
C GLY A 194 -2.26 -4.25 -12.02
N MET A 195 -1.33 -3.52 -11.40
CA MET A 195 -0.63 -2.38 -12.03
C MET A 195 0.87 -2.44 -11.76
N SER A 196 1.66 -1.71 -12.57
CA SER A 196 3.13 -1.65 -12.45
C SER A 196 3.66 -1.07 -11.14
N HIS A 197 2.77 -0.59 -10.29
CA HIS A 197 3.08 0.08 -9.02
C HIS A 197 2.18 -0.40 -7.88
N ILE A 198 1.60 -1.61 -8.01
CA ILE A 198 0.79 -2.26 -6.97
C ILE A 198 1.40 -3.62 -6.66
N GLY A 199 1.78 -3.81 -5.42
CA GLY A 199 2.27 -5.04 -4.82
C GLY A 199 1.54 -5.32 -3.50
N PHE A 200 2.21 -5.97 -2.55
CA PHE A 200 1.63 -6.31 -1.27
C PHE A 200 2.70 -6.66 -0.23
N ARG A 201 2.28 -6.70 1.02
CA ARG A 201 2.98 -7.37 2.12
C ARG A 201 2.04 -8.31 2.85
N THR A 202 2.59 -9.34 3.44
CA THR A 202 1.86 -10.29 4.29
C THR A 202 2.29 -10.14 5.75
N MET A 203 1.49 -10.70 6.64
CA MET A 203 1.77 -10.74 8.06
C MET A 203 1.44 -12.12 8.63
N ARG A 204 2.13 -12.49 9.71
CA ARG A 204 1.78 -13.64 10.53
C ARG A 204 1.07 -13.15 11.79
N ARG A 205 -0.12 -13.68 12.04
CA ARG A 205 -0.74 -13.50 13.34
C ARG A 205 -0.04 -14.41 14.35
N GLY A 206 0.43 -13.82 15.45
CA GLY A 206 0.91 -14.64 16.57
C GLY A 206 -0.21 -15.57 17.04
N ALA A 207 0.13 -16.78 17.49
CA ALA A 207 -0.83 -17.61 18.19
C ALA A 207 -1.38 -16.79 19.36
N THR A 208 -2.70 -16.56 19.39
CA THR A 208 -3.34 -15.97 20.57
C THR A 208 -3.03 -16.89 21.74
N ASN A 209 -2.18 -16.43 22.66
CA ASN A 209 -2.07 -17.11 23.94
C ASN A 209 -3.50 -17.14 24.54
N PRO A 210 -4.05 -18.31 24.87
CA PRO A 210 -5.32 -18.33 25.57
C PRO A 210 -5.13 -17.50 26.85
N GLU A 211 -6.06 -16.56 27.09
CA GLU A 211 -6.06 -15.84 28.36
C GLU A 211 -6.05 -16.85 29.49
N PRO A 212 -5.23 -16.63 30.54
CA PRO A 212 -5.29 -17.51 31.70
C PRO A 212 -6.71 -17.41 32.29
N GLU A 213 -7.41 -18.54 32.31
CA GLU A 213 -8.70 -18.66 33.01
C GLU A 213 -8.52 -18.14 34.43
N GLN A 214 -9.27 -17.09 34.78
CA GLN A 214 -9.33 -16.54 36.15
C GLN A 214 -10.33 -17.34 36.99
#